data_1853bf283f365f5212dfe25aee4ded85
#
_entry.id   1853bf283f365f5212dfe25aee4ded85
#
_cell.length_a   1.000
_cell.length_b   1.000
_cell.length_c   1.000
_cell.angle_alpha   90.00
_cell.angle_beta   90.00
_cell.angle_gamma   90.00
#
_symmetry.space_group_name_H-M   'P 1'
#
loop_
_entity.id
_entity.type
_entity.pdbx_description
1 polymer ?
#
loop_
_entity_poly.entity_id
_entity_poly.type
_entity_poly.pdbx_seq_one_letter_code
_entity_poly.pdbx_strand_id
1 'polypeptide(L)'
;MSAEPRTPDLPPPVIRRVPRPIRSLARLPRGQRIAVVKGQDSGRFLDFYHNILTVSWPWFFFQLAAAFIVVNLVFAILYVIDRGGIANARPGSFADAFFFSVQTLGTLGYGIMAPRTLYANLLVTVESFSGILTIALFTGIIFARFSRPFARVLFSNVAVVAPFDRIPTLMFRVANQRGEAIMDASVTVTLAHQYTTLEGITMRRAEELKLMRSSNSLFALSWTVMHPIDQDSPLYGLTQEDMEALEMEIVVMLNGLDEMLADRIYARHAYWADEIVWNHRFVDVISVTGRGDRMLDLTRFHETREI
;
A
#
# COMPACT_ATOMS: atom_id res chain seq x y z
N MET A 1 -13.74 -36.69 45.95
CA MET A 1 -13.73 -35.22 46.08
C MET A 1 -12.31 -34.76 45.72
N SER A 2 -12.06 -34.45 44.47
CA SER A 2 -10.75 -34.00 43.98
C SER A 2 -10.78 -32.48 43.95
N ALA A 3 -9.86 -31.86 44.68
CA ALA A 3 -9.71 -30.40 44.72
C ALA A 3 -9.07 -29.94 43.42
N GLU A 4 -9.76 -29.05 42.68
CA GLU A 4 -9.17 -28.29 41.56
C GLU A 4 -8.06 -27.40 42.07
N PRO A 5 -6.93 -27.31 41.33
CA PRO A 5 -5.88 -26.36 41.66
C PRO A 5 -6.33 -24.94 41.38
N ARG A 6 -6.35 -24.06 42.39
CA ARG A 6 -6.57 -22.64 42.26
C ARG A 6 -5.47 -22.04 41.41
N THR A 7 -5.81 -21.40 40.31
CA THR A 7 -4.91 -20.51 39.59
C THR A 7 -4.45 -19.38 40.53
N PRO A 8 -3.17 -19.06 40.59
CA PRO A 8 -2.70 -17.95 41.42
C PRO A 8 -3.22 -16.62 40.88
N ASP A 9 -3.81 -15.80 41.76
CA ASP A 9 -4.17 -14.42 41.49
C ASP A 9 -2.93 -13.68 41.04
N LEU A 10 -2.88 -13.35 39.73
CA LEU A 10 -1.81 -12.50 39.20
C LEU A 10 -2.03 -11.06 39.69
N PRO A 11 -1.01 -10.42 40.24
CA PRO A 11 -1.12 -9.02 40.66
C PRO A 11 -1.39 -8.14 39.41
N PRO A 12 -2.12 -7.02 39.57
CA PRO A 12 -2.37 -6.09 38.44
C PRO A 12 -1.06 -5.59 37.85
N PRO A 13 -1.02 -5.33 36.53
CA PRO A 13 0.20 -4.93 35.85
C PRO A 13 0.76 -3.63 36.46
N VAL A 14 2.02 -3.68 36.88
CA VAL A 14 2.73 -2.51 37.45
C VAL A 14 3.09 -1.61 36.25
N ILE A 15 2.36 -0.53 36.08
CA ILE A 15 2.64 0.52 35.08
C ILE A 15 3.87 1.29 35.52
N ARG A 16 5.07 0.91 35.08
CA ARG A 16 6.27 1.73 35.20
C ARG A 16 6.31 2.75 34.06
N ARG A 17 6.27 4.05 34.44
CA ARG A 17 6.49 5.14 33.46
C ARG A 17 7.88 5.01 32.86
N VAL A 18 7.96 4.61 31.60
CA VAL A 18 9.21 4.61 30.81
C VAL A 18 9.51 6.05 30.36
N PRO A 19 10.77 6.53 30.44
CA PRO A 19 11.15 7.86 29.96
C PRO A 19 10.81 7.98 28.46
N ARG A 20 10.18 9.10 28.07
CA ARG A 20 9.78 9.38 26.69
C ARG A 20 10.98 9.24 25.74
N PRO A 21 10.92 8.38 24.72
CA PRO A 21 11.95 8.35 23.70
C PRO A 21 11.96 9.64 22.90
N ILE A 22 13.16 10.05 22.49
CA ILE A 22 13.47 11.29 21.77
C ILE A 22 12.59 11.42 20.51
N ARG A 23 11.82 12.50 20.45
CA ARG A 23 11.01 12.89 19.29
C ARG A 23 11.90 13.14 18.07
N SER A 24 11.87 12.26 17.10
CA SER A 24 12.03 12.62 15.67
C SER A 24 11.74 11.42 14.75
N LEU A 25 10.48 11.03 14.65
CA LEU A 25 10.01 10.32 13.46
C LEU A 25 9.09 11.29 12.74
N ALA A 26 9.49 11.71 11.55
CA ALA A 26 8.68 12.56 10.71
C ALA A 26 7.28 11.94 10.58
N ARG A 27 6.24 12.70 10.91
CA ARG A 27 4.86 12.30 10.69
C ARG A 27 4.67 12.17 9.18
N LEU A 28 4.62 10.95 8.69
CA LEU A 28 4.10 10.65 7.36
C LEU A 28 2.59 10.95 7.33
N PRO A 29 2.02 11.20 6.14
CA PRO A 29 0.58 11.47 6.01
C PRO A 29 -0.20 10.40 6.76
N ARG A 30 -1.19 10.83 7.53
CA ARG A 30 -2.05 10.07 8.45
C ARG A 30 -2.07 8.55 8.19
N GLY A 31 -1.60 7.76 9.15
CA GLY A 31 -1.75 6.30 9.18
C GLY A 31 -0.51 5.44 8.88
N GLN A 32 0.67 6.01 8.61
CA GLN A 32 1.89 5.22 8.36
C GLN A 32 3.09 5.75 9.16
N ARG A 33 3.44 5.07 10.26
CA ARG A 33 4.79 5.16 10.83
C ARG A 33 5.66 4.08 10.17
N ILE A 34 6.78 4.49 9.57
CA ILE A 34 7.77 3.56 9.02
C ILE A 34 8.72 3.16 10.14
N ALA A 35 8.85 1.87 10.39
CA ALA A 35 9.97 1.34 11.15
C ALA A 35 11.25 1.52 10.31
N VAL A 36 12.26 2.18 10.86
CA VAL A 36 13.58 2.26 10.21
C VAL A 36 14.30 0.94 10.45
N VAL A 37 14.39 0.11 9.42
CA VAL A 37 15.14 -1.14 9.46
C VAL A 37 16.61 -0.84 9.20
N LYS A 38 17.49 -1.10 10.20
CA LYS A 38 18.93 -0.96 10.07
C LYS A 38 19.53 -2.34 9.79
N GLY A 39 20.36 -2.45 8.73
CA GLY A 39 21.06 -3.72 8.40
C GLY A 39 20.33 -4.61 7.38
N GLN A 40 19.37 -4.06 6.63
CA GLN A 40 18.74 -4.80 5.55
C GLN A 40 19.68 -4.83 4.33
N ASP A 41 20.15 -6.02 3.95
CA ASP A 41 20.78 -6.24 2.65
C ASP A 41 19.68 -6.18 1.57
N SER A 42 19.56 -5.02 0.94
CA SER A 42 18.68 -4.86 -0.20
C SER A 42 19.26 -5.60 -1.40
N GLY A 43 18.62 -6.66 -1.82
CA GLY A 43 18.91 -7.31 -3.09
C GLY A 43 18.61 -6.33 -4.24
N ARG A 44 19.64 -5.68 -4.80
CA ARG A 44 19.52 -4.58 -5.79
C ARG A 44 18.53 -4.86 -6.93
N PHE A 45 18.38 -6.11 -7.35
CA PHE A 45 17.43 -6.50 -8.40
C PHE A 45 15.98 -6.51 -7.93
N LEU A 46 15.69 -6.94 -6.70
CA LEU A 46 14.34 -6.92 -6.11
C LEU A 46 13.88 -5.50 -5.86
N ASP A 47 14.79 -4.64 -5.39
CA ASP A 47 14.51 -3.21 -5.19
C ASP A 47 14.28 -2.48 -6.52
N PHE A 48 15.01 -2.82 -7.59
CA PHE A 48 14.82 -2.26 -8.91
C PHE A 48 13.43 -2.60 -9.49
N TYR A 49 13.03 -3.88 -9.42
CA TYR A 49 11.70 -4.30 -9.87
C TYR A 49 10.58 -3.64 -9.06
N HIS A 50 10.72 -3.61 -7.73
CA HIS A 50 9.77 -2.94 -6.86
C HIS A 50 9.67 -1.44 -7.19
N ASN A 51 10.79 -0.77 -7.40
CA ASN A 51 10.84 0.64 -7.72
C ASN A 51 10.14 0.96 -9.06
N ILE A 52 10.43 0.17 -10.12
CA ILE A 52 9.76 0.32 -11.42
C ILE A 52 8.24 0.19 -11.27
N LEU A 53 7.76 -0.72 -10.42
CA LEU A 53 6.34 -0.97 -10.24
C LEU A 53 5.63 0.08 -9.36
N THR A 54 6.35 0.86 -8.53
CA THR A 54 5.78 1.78 -7.54
C THR A 54 5.97 3.26 -7.87
N VAL A 55 6.93 3.59 -8.74
CA VAL A 55 7.23 4.97 -9.15
C VAL A 55 6.04 5.62 -9.84
N SER A 56 5.91 6.95 -9.82
CA SER A 56 4.84 7.67 -10.51
C SER A 56 4.86 7.45 -12.04
N TRP A 57 3.69 7.51 -12.69
CA TRP A 57 3.58 7.29 -14.13
C TRP A 57 4.46 8.21 -14.99
N PRO A 58 4.53 9.54 -14.75
CA PRO A 58 5.40 10.42 -15.53
C PRO A 58 6.88 10.06 -15.40
N TRP A 59 7.31 9.68 -14.19
CA TRP A 59 8.69 9.26 -13.94
C TRP A 59 9.02 7.91 -14.58
N PHE A 60 8.06 6.99 -14.61
CA PHE A 60 8.19 5.72 -15.30
C PHE A 60 8.41 5.91 -16.83
N PHE A 61 7.58 6.75 -17.48
CA PHE A 61 7.74 7.04 -18.90
C PHE A 61 9.03 7.80 -19.19
N PHE A 62 9.46 8.68 -18.29
CA PHE A 62 10.75 9.36 -18.41
C PHE A 62 11.91 8.35 -18.37
N GLN A 63 11.90 7.41 -17.41
CA GLN A 63 12.94 6.37 -17.33
C GLN A 63 12.95 5.48 -18.58
N LEU A 64 11.79 5.15 -19.11
CA LEU A 64 11.64 4.38 -20.34
C LEU A 64 12.23 5.12 -21.55
N ALA A 65 11.88 6.39 -21.71
CA ALA A 65 12.42 7.21 -22.79
C ALA A 65 13.95 7.41 -22.66
N ALA A 66 14.43 7.63 -21.44
CA ALA A 66 15.85 7.75 -21.18
C ALA A 66 16.61 6.45 -21.52
N ALA A 67 16.09 5.30 -21.12
CA ALA A 67 16.67 4.00 -21.44
C ALA A 67 16.70 3.76 -22.96
N PHE A 68 15.61 4.07 -23.66
CA PHE A 68 15.54 3.98 -25.12
C PHE A 68 16.63 4.85 -25.79
N ILE A 69 16.78 6.10 -25.37
CA ILE A 69 17.81 7.01 -25.91
C ILE A 69 19.21 6.46 -25.63
N VAL A 70 19.47 5.99 -24.41
CA VAL A 70 20.79 5.47 -24.02
C VAL A 70 21.16 4.24 -24.88
N VAL A 71 20.25 3.31 -25.08
CA VAL A 71 20.48 2.13 -25.92
C VAL A 71 20.81 2.54 -27.36
N ASN A 72 20.02 3.46 -27.96
CA ASN A 72 20.29 3.96 -29.30
C ASN A 72 21.63 4.71 -29.40
N LEU A 73 22.04 5.45 -28.38
CA LEU A 73 23.36 6.09 -28.34
C LEU A 73 24.49 5.07 -28.32
N VAL A 74 24.34 3.98 -27.56
CA VAL A 74 25.32 2.89 -27.52
C VAL A 74 25.45 2.24 -28.89
N PHE A 75 24.35 1.87 -29.54
CA PHE A 75 24.41 1.30 -30.90
C PHE A 75 24.93 2.29 -31.92
N ALA A 76 24.56 3.56 -31.85
CA ALA A 76 25.10 4.61 -32.72
C ALA A 76 26.64 4.70 -32.64
N ILE A 77 27.21 4.65 -31.43
CA ILE A 77 28.66 4.62 -31.23
C ILE A 77 29.27 3.40 -31.91
N LEU A 78 28.66 2.22 -31.74
CA LEU A 78 29.14 0.98 -32.38
C LEU A 78 29.06 1.08 -33.91
N TYR A 79 28.02 1.64 -34.49
CA TYR A 79 27.90 1.83 -35.93
C TYR A 79 28.93 2.81 -36.51
N VAL A 80 29.28 3.88 -35.77
CA VAL A 80 30.26 4.87 -36.22
C VAL A 80 31.67 4.26 -36.36
N ILE A 81 31.99 3.16 -35.65
CA ILE A 81 33.26 2.45 -35.76
C ILE A 81 33.47 1.95 -37.21
N ASP A 82 32.41 1.47 -37.85
CA ASP A 82 32.44 1.04 -39.26
C ASP A 82 31.94 2.18 -40.18
N ARG A 83 32.82 3.09 -40.57
CA ARG A 83 32.52 4.31 -41.32
C ARG A 83 31.76 4.12 -42.63
N GLY A 84 31.73 2.92 -43.17
CA GLY A 84 31.01 2.59 -44.41
C GLY A 84 29.94 1.50 -44.23
N GLY A 85 29.63 1.15 -42.97
CA GLY A 85 28.76 0.03 -42.62
C GLY A 85 27.30 0.25 -42.91
N ILE A 86 26.85 1.50 -43.00
CA ILE A 86 25.44 1.84 -43.28
C ILE A 86 25.34 2.43 -44.68
N ALA A 87 24.57 1.80 -45.57
CA ALA A 87 24.26 2.31 -46.91
C ALA A 87 23.43 3.59 -46.78
N ASN A 88 23.70 4.54 -47.68
CA ASN A 88 23.02 5.86 -47.78
C ASN A 88 23.18 6.76 -46.53
N ALA A 89 24.04 6.40 -45.58
CA ALA A 89 24.46 7.27 -44.49
C ALA A 89 25.76 8.01 -44.86
N ARG A 90 25.96 9.19 -44.30
CA ARG A 90 27.22 9.91 -44.41
C ARG A 90 28.33 9.17 -43.64
N PRO A 91 29.47 8.87 -44.24
CA PRO A 91 30.53 8.11 -43.58
C PRO A 91 30.96 8.74 -42.24
N GLY A 92 30.87 8.01 -41.13
CA GLY A 92 31.22 8.47 -39.81
C GLY A 92 30.24 9.48 -39.16
N SER A 93 29.08 9.72 -39.75
CA SER A 93 28.06 10.60 -39.19
C SER A 93 27.37 9.94 -37.99
N PHE A 94 27.59 10.46 -36.80
CA PHE A 94 26.93 10.01 -35.58
C PHE A 94 25.41 10.17 -35.63
N ALA A 95 24.95 11.28 -36.21
CA ALA A 95 23.50 11.55 -36.33
C ALA A 95 22.80 10.51 -37.23
N ASP A 96 23.42 10.16 -38.38
CA ASP A 96 22.84 9.15 -39.28
C ASP A 96 22.88 7.75 -38.61
N ALA A 97 23.95 7.41 -37.91
CA ALA A 97 24.07 6.19 -37.12
C ALA A 97 23.03 6.11 -35.99
N PHE A 98 22.78 7.21 -35.28
CA PHE A 98 21.78 7.30 -34.25
C PHE A 98 20.36 7.10 -34.81
N PHE A 99 20.00 7.79 -35.87
CA PHE A 99 18.68 7.63 -36.49
C PHE A 99 18.53 6.24 -37.15
N PHE A 100 19.58 5.64 -37.66
CA PHE A 100 19.57 4.25 -38.11
C PHE A 100 19.29 3.27 -36.97
N SER A 101 19.94 3.46 -35.84
CA SER A 101 19.67 2.68 -34.61
C SER A 101 18.21 2.85 -34.17
N VAL A 102 17.68 4.07 -34.09
CA VAL A 102 16.27 4.33 -33.73
C VAL A 102 15.31 3.58 -34.66
N GLN A 103 15.59 3.55 -35.98
CA GLN A 103 14.76 2.82 -36.95
C GLN A 103 14.88 1.30 -36.81
N THR A 104 16.05 0.80 -36.43
CA THR A 104 16.32 -0.63 -36.25
C THR A 104 15.74 -1.14 -34.93
N LEU A 105 16.06 -0.49 -33.80
CA LEU A 105 15.58 -0.87 -32.49
C LEU A 105 14.05 -0.72 -32.38
N GLY A 106 13.51 0.36 -32.99
CA GLY A 106 12.06 0.63 -33.05
C GLY A 106 11.31 -0.22 -34.08
N THR A 107 12.01 -1.09 -34.82
CA THR A 107 11.46 -1.97 -35.89
C THR A 107 10.74 -1.20 -37.01
N LEU A 108 11.13 0.08 -37.27
CA LEU A 108 10.49 0.92 -38.29
C LEU A 108 10.92 0.53 -39.71
N GLY A 109 12.22 0.34 -39.93
CA GLY A 109 12.79 -0.19 -41.16
C GLY A 109 12.40 0.53 -42.44
N TYR A 110 12.53 1.86 -42.53
CA TYR A 110 12.14 2.63 -43.72
C TYR A 110 12.82 2.20 -45.02
N GLY A 111 13.93 1.43 -44.94
CA GLY A 111 14.62 0.86 -46.08
C GLY A 111 15.58 1.83 -46.81
N ILE A 112 15.66 3.10 -46.43
CA ILE A 112 16.60 4.07 -47.02
C ILE A 112 18.03 3.80 -46.56
N MET A 113 18.21 3.63 -45.23
CA MET A 113 19.48 3.19 -44.61
C MET A 113 19.43 1.70 -44.37
N ALA A 114 20.49 0.98 -44.76
CA ALA A 114 20.57 -0.48 -44.61
C ALA A 114 21.99 -0.90 -44.23
N PRO A 115 22.19 -2.01 -43.49
CA PRO A 115 23.52 -2.53 -43.18
C PRO A 115 24.20 -3.05 -44.44
N ARG A 116 25.46 -2.64 -44.66
CA ARG A 116 26.23 -2.96 -45.85
C ARG A 116 27.34 -3.99 -45.58
N THR A 117 27.96 -3.89 -44.41
CA THR A 117 29.08 -4.75 -44.03
C THR A 117 28.61 -5.93 -43.17
N LEU A 118 29.43 -6.96 -43.04
CA LEU A 118 29.17 -8.06 -42.12
C LEU A 118 29.05 -7.57 -40.66
N TYR A 119 29.93 -6.64 -40.27
CA TYR A 119 29.88 -6.03 -38.94
C TYR A 119 28.57 -5.33 -38.68
N ALA A 120 28.10 -4.47 -39.61
CA ALA A 120 26.84 -3.78 -39.46
C ALA A 120 25.64 -4.75 -39.45
N ASN A 121 25.66 -5.81 -40.23
CA ASN A 121 24.62 -6.85 -40.24
C ASN A 121 24.54 -7.60 -38.90
N LEU A 122 25.70 -7.94 -38.30
CA LEU A 122 25.75 -8.58 -36.98
C LEU A 122 25.18 -7.63 -35.89
N LEU A 123 25.57 -6.34 -35.92
CA LEU A 123 25.03 -5.35 -35.02
C LEU A 123 23.51 -5.21 -35.14
N VAL A 124 22.98 -5.09 -36.38
CA VAL A 124 21.54 -5.04 -36.64
C VAL A 124 20.83 -6.26 -36.06
N THR A 125 21.43 -7.45 -36.18
CA THR A 125 20.85 -8.69 -35.66
C THR A 125 20.71 -8.63 -34.13
N VAL A 126 21.77 -8.20 -33.43
CA VAL A 126 21.75 -8.03 -31.96
C VAL A 126 20.81 -6.95 -31.54
N GLU A 127 20.82 -5.80 -32.24
CA GLU A 127 19.96 -4.66 -31.96
C GLU A 127 18.49 -4.99 -32.16
N SER A 128 18.12 -5.63 -33.26
CA SER A 128 16.74 -6.04 -33.52
C SER A 128 16.23 -7.03 -32.51
N PHE A 129 17.04 -8.02 -32.11
CA PHE A 129 16.69 -8.94 -31.03
C PHE A 129 16.47 -8.20 -29.71
N SER A 130 17.38 -7.27 -29.38
CA SER A 130 17.27 -6.43 -28.17
C SER A 130 16.02 -5.54 -28.21
N GLY A 131 15.66 -5.02 -29.38
CA GLY A 131 14.44 -4.24 -29.59
C GLY A 131 13.18 -5.04 -29.30
N ILE A 132 13.06 -6.23 -29.89
CA ILE A 132 11.92 -7.13 -29.66
C ILE A 132 11.81 -7.50 -28.17
N LEU A 133 12.93 -7.86 -27.55
CA LEU A 133 12.97 -8.20 -26.13
C LEU A 133 12.55 -7.00 -25.26
N THR A 134 13.02 -5.81 -25.60
CA THR A 134 12.67 -4.56 -24.91
C THR A 134 11.17 -4.29 -24.98
N ILE A 135 10.57 -4.37 -26.17
CA ILE A 135 9.13 -4.19 -26.33
C ILE A 135 8.34 -5.21 -25.50
N ALA A 136 8.73 -6.48 -25.52
CA ALA A 136 8.08 -7.54 -24.75
C ALA A 136 8.16 -7.29 -23.23
N LEU A 137 9.33 -6.91 -22.71
CA LEU A 137 9.54 -6.60 -21.30
C LEU A 137 8.71 -5.38 -20.86
N PHE A 138 8.70 -4.30 -21.64
CA PHE A 138 7.91 -3.11 -21.30
C PHE A 138 6.42 -3.36 -21.34
N THR A 139 5.94 -4.10 -22.32
CA THR A 139 4.52 -4.50 -22.38
C THR A 139 4.15 -5.28 -21.13
N GLY A 140 4.99 -6.24 -20.70
CA GLY A 140 4.79 -7.00 -19.48
C GLY A 140 4.79 -6.13 -18.22
N ILE A 141 5.71 -5.17 -18.10
CA ILE A 141 5.78 -4.24 -16.96
C ILE A 141 4.55 -3.32 -16.93
N ILE A 142 4.15 -2.76 -18.08
CA ILE A 142 2.96 -1.91 -18.18
C ILE A 142 1.73 -2.72 -17.76
N PHE A 143 1.56 -3.93 -18.28
CA PHE A 143 0.45 -4.81 -17.90
C PHE A 143 0.46 -5.10 -16.40
N ALA A 144 1.61 -5.47 -15.81
CA ALA A 144 1.74 -5.73 -14.39
C ALA A 144 1.41 -4.51 -13.50
N ARG A 145 1.63 -3.28 -13.99
CA ARG A 145 1.23 -2.04 -13.30
C ARG A 145 -0.26 -1.76 -13.38
N PHE A 146 -0.87 -1.97 -14.55
CA PHE A 146 -2.31 -1.77 -14.73
C PHE A 146 -3.15 -2.80 -13.99
N SER A 147 -2.65 -4.04 -13.91
CA SER A 147 -3.35 -5.16 -13.26
C SER A 147 -3.29 -5.11 -11.73
N ARG A 148 -2.64 -4.11 -11.11
CA ARG A 148 -2.63 -4.00 -9.65
C ARG A 148 -3.97 -3.50 -9.12
N PRO A 149 -4.65 -4.29 -8.30
CA PRO A 149 -5.86 -3.83 -7.65
C PRO A 149 -5.53 -2.79 -6.58
N PHE A 150 -6.16 -1.63 -6.62
CA PHE A 150 -6.09 -0.63 -5.56
C PHE A 150 -7.39 -0.62 -4.79
N ALA A 151 -7.33 -0.95 -3.52
CA ALA A 151 -8.46 -0.77 -2.62
C ALA A 151 -8.72 0.74 -2.43
N ARG A 152 -9.86 1.25 -2.91
CA ARG A 152 -10.34 2.59 -2.59
C ARG A 152 -11.28 2.51 -1.38
N VAL A 153 -10.72 2.16 -0.23
CA VAL A 153 -11.43 2.11 1.05
C VAL A 153 -11.06 3.35 1.86
N LEU A 154 -12.07 4.10 2.26
CA LEU A 154 -11.93 5.24 3.15
C LEU A 154 -12.12 4.77 4.59
N PHE A 155 -11.21 5.14 5.47
CA PHE A 155 -11.35 4.97 6.91
C PHE A 155 -11.70 6.30 7.57
N SER A 156 -12.45 6.26 8.68
CA SER A 156 -12.67 7.47 9.48
C SER A 156 -11.35 8.02 10.02
N ASN A 157 -11.26 9.35 10.17
CA ASN A 157 -10.05 9.99 10.68
C ASN A 157 -9.76 9.66 12.14
N VAL A 158 -10.81 9.29 12.88
CA VAL A 158 -10.76 8.93 14.30
C VAL A 158 -11.56 7.65 14.52
N ALA A 159 -11.22 6.92 15.58
CA ALA A 159 -12.09 5.93 16.18
C ALA A 159 -12.81 6.59 17.38
N VAL A 160 -14.00 6.14 17.69
CA VAL A 160 -14.78 6.67 18.81
C VAL A 160 -15.09 5.57 19.82
N VAL A 161 -15.16 5.90 21.09
CA VAL A 161 -15.67 5.02 22.14
C VAL A 161 -16.96 5.61 22.69
N ALA A 162 -18.05 4.87 22.52
CA ALA A 162 -19.39 5.26 22.95
C ALA A 162 -20.18 4.05 23.45
N PRO A 163 -21.19 4.26 24.30
CA PRO A 163 -22.11 3.20 24.66
C PRO A 163 -22.90 2.69 23.45
N PHE A 164 -22.87 1.38 23.21
CA PHE A 164 -23.74 0.67 22.30
C PHE A 164 -24.37 -0.49 23.08
N ASP A 165 -25.70 -0.52 23.16
CA ASP A 165 -26.45 -1.45 24.03
C ASP A 165 -25.94 -1.46 25.49
N ARG A 166 -25.56 -0.30 26.04
CA ARG A 166 -25.02 -0.07 27.38
C ARG A 166 -23.58 -0.60 27.60
N ILE A 167 -22.92 -1.12 26.59
CA ILE A 167 -21.54 -1.59 26.66
C ILE A 167 -20.66 -0.51 25.97
N PRO A 168 -19.60 -0.01 26.62
CA PRO A 168 -18.62 0.83 25.93
C PRO A 168 -18.09 0.09 24.72
N THR A 169 -18.14 0.71 23.55
CA THR A 169 -17.81 0.06 22.29
C THR A 169 -16.89 0.96 21.50
N LEU A 170 -15.75 0.42 21.10
CA LEU A 170 -14.85 1.07 20.15
C LEU A 170 -15.41 0.91 18.74
N MET A 171 -15.56 2.04 18.05
CA MET A 171 -16.15 2.07 16.71
C MET A 171 -15.32 2.90 15.76
N PHE A 172 -15.20 2.44 14.53
CA PHE A 172 -14.68 3.24 13.42
C PHE A 172 -15.47 2.92 12.15
N ARG A 173 -15.38 3.79 11.17
CA ARG A 173 -16.09 3.61 9.90
C ARG A 173 -15.14 3.27 8.78
N VAL A 174 -15.61 2.41 7.90
CA VAL A 174 -15.01 2.14 6.59
C VAL A 174 -16.06 2.40 5.51
N ALA A 175 -15.66 2.99 4.40
CA ALA A 175 -16.52 3.20 3.24
C ALA A 175 -15.83 2.75 1.96
N ASN A 176 -16.59 2.16 1.08
CA ASN A 176 -16.15 1.88 -0.27
C ASN A 176 -16.31 3.15 -1.12
N GLN A 177 -15.21 3.65 -1.71
CA GLN A 177 -15.22 4.84 -2.57
C GLN A 177 -15.41 4.49 -4.05
N ARG A 178 -15.57 3.21 -4.38
CA ARG A 178 -15.88 2.75 -5.74
C ARG A 178 -17.38 2.52 -5.88
N GLY A 179 -17.86 2.51 -7.14
CA GLY A 179 -19.24 2.17 -7.48
C GLY A 179 -19.53 0.67 -7.36
N GLU A 180 -18.50 -0.18 -7.55
CA GLU A 180 -18.62 -1.63 -7.46
C GLU A 180 -18.43 -2.10 -6.02
N ALA A 181 -19.13 -3.20 -5.67
CA ALA A 181 -19.05 -3.78 -4.33
C ALA A 181 -17.73 -4.54 -4.12
N ILE A 182 -17.26 -4.55 -2.87
CA ILE A 182 -16.20 -5.45 -2.44
C ILE A 182 -16.88 -6.70 -1.88
N MET A 183 -16.62 -7.85 -2.53
CA MET A 183 -17.20 -9.13 -2.13
C MET A 183 -16.38 -9.77 -1.01
N ASP A 184 -17.04 -10.51 -0.14
CA ASP A 184 -16.43 -11.23 0.98
C ASP A 184 -15.43 -10.38 1.79
N ALA A 185 -15.81 -9.11 2.01
CA ALA A 185 -14.99 -8.21 2.80
C ALA A 185 -14.85 -8.73 4.23
N SER A 186 -13.61 -8.79 4.73
CA SER A 186 -13.32 -9.11 6.12
C SER A 186 -12.42 -8.05 6.74
N VAL A 187 -12.65 -7.79 8.03
CA VAL A 187 -11.87 -6.83 8.82
C VAL A 187 -11.27 -7.55 10.01
N THR A 188 -9.96 -7.41 10.16
CA THR A 188 -9.23 -7.81 11.36
C THR A 188 -8.72 -6.56 12.05
N VAL A 189 -8.91 -6.48 13.37
CA VAL A 189 -8.47 -5.36 14.19
C VAL A 189 -7.51 -5.89 15.24
N THR A 190 -6.31 -5.32 15.27
CA THR A 190 -5.25 -5.74 16.18
C THR A 190 -4.84 -4.57 17.06
N LEU A 191 -4.89 -4.76 18.37
CA LEU A 191 -4.30 -3.84 19.34
C LEU A 191 -2.82 -4.15 19.48
N ALA A 192 -1.96 -3.19 19.21
CA ALA A 192 -0.53 -3.28 19.42
C ALA A 192 -0.12 -2.30 20.55
N HIS A 193 0.55 -2.81 21.58
CA HIS A 193 0.94 -2.01 22.74
C HIS A 193 2.28 -2.47 23.32
N GLN A 194 2.90 -1.64 24.13
CA GLN A 194 4.09 -2.02 24.89
C GLN A 194 3.69 -2.93 26.07
N TYR A 195 4.39 -4.03 26.21
CA TYR A 195 4.22 -4.98 27.30
C TYR A 195 5.58 -5.28 27.95
N THR A 196 5.64 -5.21 29.27
CA THR A 196 6.85 -5.58 30.02
C THR A 196 6.60 -6.89 30.75
N THR A 197 7.41 -7.91 30.46
CA THR A 197 7.31 -9.22 31.10
C THR A 197 7.70 -9.15 32.57
N LEU A 198 7.41 -10.20 33.33
CA LEU A 198 7.81 -10.31 34.75
C LEU A 198 9.32 -10.25 34.93
N GLU A 199 10.08 -10.66 33.91
CA GLU A 199 11.56 -10.62 33.89
C GLU A 199 12.08 -9.22 33.52
N GLY A 200 11.21 -8.23 33.29
CA GLY A 200 11.57 -6.85 32.95
C GLY A 200 11.92 -6.62 31.50
N ILE A 201 11.61 -7.55 30.58
CA ILE A 201 11.82 -7.40 29.14
C ILE A 201 10.63 -6.65 28.55
N THR A 202 10.87 -5.49 27.93
CA THR A 202 9.85 -4.73 27.23
C THR A 202 9.78 -5.15 25.76
N MET A 203 8.60 -5.53 25.31
CA MET A 203 8.32 -5.93 23.93
C MET A 203 6.99 -5.34 23.44
N ARG A 204 6.81 -5.29 22.14
CA ARG A 204 5.52 -4.93 21.55
C ARG A 204 4.66 -6.20 21.43
N ARG A 205 3.50 -6.18 22.07
CA ARG A 205 2.51 -7.26 22.02
C ARG A 205 1.40 -6.85 21.06
N ALA A 206 0.88 -7.82 20.33
CA ALA A 206 -0.22 -7.65 19.40
C ALA A 206 -1.33 -8.63 19.77
N GLU A 207 -2.55 -8.11 19.97
CA GLU A 207 -3.73 -8.89 20.36
C GLU A 207 -4.87 -8.55 19.42
N GLU A 208 -5.57 -9.58 18.91
CA GLU A 208 -6.71 -9.37 18.04
C GLU A 208 -7.95 -8.98 18.85
N LEU A 209 -8.63 -7.90 18.42
CA LEU A 209 -9.87 -7.44 19.02
C LEU A 209 -11.06 -8.19 18.44
N LYS A 210 -11.88 -8.79 19.30
CA LYS A 210 -13.10 -9.48 18.91
C LYS A 210 -14.16 -8.49 18.42
N LEU A 211 -14.54 -8.59 17.16
CA LEU A 211 -15.52 -7.70 16.54
C LEU A 211 -16.94 -8.27 16.65
N MET A 212 -17.93 -7.40 16.80
CA MET A 212 -19.35 -7.79 16.71
C MET A 212 -19.68 -8.40 15.35
N ARG A 213 -19.08 -7.87 14.30
CA ARG A 213 -19.12 -8.39 12.93
C ARG A 213 -17.79 -8.16 12.25
N SER A 214 -17.10 -9.23 11.89
CA SER A 214 -15.78 -9.20 11.23
C SER A 214 -15.86 -9.36 9.71
N SER A 215 -17.02 -9.72 9.15
CA SER A 215 -17.19 -9.97 7.72
C SER A 215 -18.44 -9.29 7.15
N ASN A 216 -18.41 -9.00 5.87
CA ASN A 216 -19.50 -8.44 5.09
C ASN A 216 -19.48 -9.02 3.69
N SER A 217 -20.43 -9.88 3.35
CA SER A 217 -20.46 -10.58 2.05
C SER A 217 -20.56 -9.61 0.86
N LEU A 218 -21.19 -8.44 1.06
CA LEU A 218 -21.34 -7.41 0.03
C LEU A 218 -21.10 -6.03 0.62
N PHE A 219 -19.86 -5.57 0.58
CA PHE A 219 -19.48 -4.26 1.10
C PHE A 219 -19.57 -3.19 -0.01
N ALA A 220 -20.76 -2.60 -0.14
CA ALA A 220 -21.07 -1.64 -1.21
C ALA A 220 -20.95 -0.17 -0.77
N LEU A 221 -21.39 0.19 0.43
CA LEU A 221 -21.49 1.60 0.87
C LEU A 221 -20.55 1.90 2.04
N SER A 222 -21.08 1.75 3.25
CA SER A 222 -20.39 2.05 4.51
C SER A 222 -20.62 0.95 5.51
N TRP A 223 -19.62 0.72 6.36
CA TRP A 223 -19.67 -0.24 7.44
C TRP A 223 -19.04 0.36 8.69
N THR A 224 -19.79 0.40 9.79
CA THR A 224 -19.26 0.71 11.11
C THR A 224 -18.76 -0.58 11.75
N VAL A 225 -17.47 -0.67 11.96
CA VAL A 225 -16.81 -1.78 12.64
C VAL A 225 -16.83 -1.50 14.14
N MET A 226 -17.22 -2.49 14.94
CA MET A 226 -17.49 -2.36 16.36
C MET A 226 -16.79 -3.45 17.15
N HIS A 227 -16.08 -3.05 18.21
CA HIS A 227 -15.50 -3.92 19.22
C HIS A 227 -16.06 -3.58 20.59
N PRO A 228 -16.86 -4.45 21.23
CA PRO A 228 -17.36 -4.23 22.58
C PRO A 228 -16.21 -4.29 23.59
N ILE A 229 -16.13 -3.29 24.47
CA ILE A 229 -15.16 -3.22 25.57
C ILE A 229 -15.82 -3.87 26.79
N ASP A 230 -15.90 -5.20 26.78
CA ASP A 230 -16.38 -6.02 27.88
C ASP A 230 -15.21 -6.58 28.71
N GLN A 231 -15.51 -7.47 29.67
CA GLN A 231 -14.49 -8.03 30.57
C GLN A 231 -13.41 -8.86 29.86
N ASP A 232 -13.71 -9.37 28.65
CA ASP A 232 -12.77 -10.14 27.83
C ASP A 232 -11.93 -9.25 26.91
N SER A 233 -12.27 -7.95 26.84
CA SER A 233 -11.55 -7.00 25.99
C SER A 233 -10.23 -6.56 26.59
N PRO A 234 -9.12 -6.56 25.84
CA PRO A 234 -7.85 -6.00 26.32
C PRO A 234 -7.90 -4.49 26.56
N LEU A 235 -8.98 -3.80 26.16
CA LEU A 235 -9.23 -2.39 26.40
C LEU A 235 -10.06 -2.17 27.70
N TYR A 236 -10.50 -3.24 28.37
CA TYR A 236 -11.36 -3.13 29.54
C TYR A 236 -10.66 -2.40 30.69
N GLY A 237 -11.35 -1.38 31.22
CA GLY A 237 -10.84 -0.59 32.36
C GLY A 237 -9.68 0.37 32.03
N LEU A 238 -9.27 0.47 30.76
CA LEU A 238 -8.24 1.42 30.37
C LEU A 238 -8.85 2.80 30.11
N THR A 239 -8.09 3.82 30.51
CA THR A 239 -8.37 5.22 30.19
C THR A 239 -7.58 5.67 28.97
N GLN A 240 -7.91 6.85 28.43
CA GLN A 240 -7.13 7.44 27.34
C GLN A 240 -5.66 7.65 27.74
N GLU A 241 -5.41 8.08 28.98
CA GLU A 241 -4.07 8.29 29.50
C GLU A 241 -3.26 6.98 29.56
N ASP A 242 -3.91 5.86 29.92
CA ASP A 242 -3.28 4.53 29.90
C ASP A 242 -2.93 4.10 28.48
N MET A 243 -3.82 4.36 27.52
CA MET A 243 -3.58 4.05 26.11
C MET A 243 -2.41 4.84 25.53
N GLU A 244 -2.26 6.11 25.88
CA GLU A 244 -1.12 6.94 25.51
C GLU A 244 0.18 6.47 26.17
N ALA A 245 0.13 6.13 27.48
CA ALA A 245 1.28 5.68 28.25
C ALA A 245 1.85 4.34 27.74
N LEU A 246 0.98 3.46 27.25
CA LEU A 246 1.33 2.16 26.67
C LEU A 246 1.64 2.22 25.17
N GLU A 247 1.66 3.41 24.57
CA GLU A 247 1.87 3.63 23.13
C GLU A 247 0.95 2.73 22.29
N MET A 248 -0.33 2.68 22.64
CA MET A 248 -1.30 1.83 21.96
C MET A 248 -1.58 2.28 20.54
N GLU A 249 -1.68 1.29 19.66
CA GLU A 249 -2.02 1.46 18.26
C GLU A 249 -3.05 0.41 17.87
N ILE A 250 -4.17 0.85 17.30
CA ILE A 250 -5.19 -0.05 16.76
C ILE A 250 -4.97 -0.18 15.25
N VAL A 251 -4.44 -1.31 14.84
CA VAL A 251 -4.16 -1.62 13.43
C VAL A 251 -5.37 -2.31 12.83
N VAL A 252 -5.90 -1.75 11.76
CA VAL A 252 -7.03 -2.29 11.01
C VAL A 252 -6.55 -2.81 9.67
N MET A 253 -6.90 -4.05 9.36
CA MET A 253 -6.70 -4.67 8.06
C MET A 253 -8.05 -5.05 7.48
N LEU A 254 -8.40 -4.49 6.32
CA LEU A 254 -9.56 -4.90 5.54
C LEU A 254 -9.07 -5.64 4.30
N ASN A 255 -9.66 -6.78 4.01
CA ASN A 255 -9.42 -7.51 2.77
C ASN A 255 -10.78 -7.92 2.16
N GLY A 256 -10.78 -8.17 0.86
CA GLY A 256 -11.96 -8.60 0.12
C GLY A 256 -11.63 -8.86 -1.33
N LEU A 257 -12.60 -9.25 -2.12
CA LEU A 257 -12.49 -9.51 -3.55
C LEU A 257 -13.08 -8.31 -4.32
N ASP A 258 -12.28 -7.73 -5.21
CA ASP A 258 -12.77 -6.72 -6.17
C ASP A 258 -13.61 -7.41 -7.23
N GLU A 259 -14.88 -6.98 -7.38
CA GLU A 259 -15.83 -7.61 -8.31
C GLU A 259 -15.38 -7.50 -9.78
N MET A 260 -14.76 -6.39 -10.16
CA MET A 260 -14.34 -6.15 -11.54
C MET A 260 -13.05 -6.90 -11.91
N LEU A 261 -12.06 -6.91 -11.03
CA LEU A 261 -10.75 -7.48 -11.30
C LEU A 261 -10.66 -8.96 -10.89
N ALA A 262 -11.65 -9.48 -10.16
CA ALA A 262 -11.64 -10.82 -9.56
C ALA A 262 -10.34 -11.12 -8.77
N ASP A 263 -9.76 -10.06 -8.17
CA ASP A 263 -8.52 -10.15 -7.40
C ASP A 263 -8.71 -9.61 -5.98
N ARG A 264 -7.86 -10.08 -5.06
CA ARG A 264 -7.92 -9.65 -3.66
C ARG A 264 -7.36 -8.26 -3.47
N ILE A 265 -8.13 -7.44 -2.77
CA ILE A 265 -7.71 -6.11 -2.35
C ILE A 265 -7.43 -6.09 -0.86
N TYR A 266 -6.49 -5.24 -0.48
CA TYR A 266 -6.10 -5.02 0.92
C TYR A 266 -6.09 -3.54 1.20
N ALA A 267 -6.71 -3.14 2.30
CA ALA A 267 -6.65 -1.80 2.84
C ALA A 267 -6.19 -1.85 4.30
N ARG A 268 -5.27 -0.98 4.68
CA ARG A 268 -4.74 -0.89 6.04
C ARG A 268 -4.92 0.51 6.57
N HIS A 269 -5.28 0.59 7.84
CA HIS A 269 -5.29 1.84 8.59
C HIS A 269 -4.81 1.58 10.03
N ALA A 270 -4.37 2.63 10.71
CA ALA A 270 -4.00 2.55 12.11
C ALA A 270 -4.51 3.79 12.85
N TYR A 271 -5.08 3.57 14.03
CA TYR A 271 -5.48 4.63 14.96
C TYR A 271 -4.53 4.61 16.14
N TRP A 272 -3.98 5.78 16.46
CA TRP A 272 -3.19 5.99 17.66
C TRP A 272 -4.08 6.40 18.81
N ALA A 273 -3.57 6.34 20.06
CA ALA A 273 -4.35 6.70 21.24
C ALA A 273 -4.94 8.11 21.15
N ASP A 274 -4.24 9.08 20.54
CA ASP A 274 -4.70 10.45 20.32
C ASP A 274 -5.78 10.59 19.21
N GLU A 275 -6.01 9.56 18.42
CA GLU A 275 -7.04 9.48 17.40
C GLU A 275 -8.27 8.68 17.87
N ILE A 276 -8.31 8.26 19.15
CA ILE A 276 -9.45 7.60 19.78
C ILE A 276 -10.19 8.62 20.64
N VAL A 277 -11.40 8.95 20.25
CA VAL A 277 -12.21 9.98 20.90
C VAL A 277 -13.28 9.32 21.75
N TRP A 278 -13.24 9.59 23.07
CA TRP A 278 -14.19 9.05 24.03
C TRP A 278 -15.47 9.89 24.10
N ASN A 279 -16.60 9.25 24.44
CA ASN A 279 -17.91 9.87 24.57
C ASN A 279 -18.38 10.62 23.31
N HIS A 280 -17.95 10.12 22.14
CA HIS A 280 -18.38 10.65 20.86
C HIS A 280 -19.01 9.55 20.02
N ARG A 281 -19.96 9.94 19.17
CA ARG A 281 -20.55 9.08 18.16
C ARG A 281 -20.45 9.70 16.78
N PHE A 282 -20.40 8.88 15.76
CA PHE A 282 -20.43 9.34 14.37
C PHE A 282 -21.80 9.93 14.01
N VAL A 283 -21.77 10.99 13.20
CA VAL A 283 -22.98 11.56 12.58
C VAL A 283 -23.50 10.59 11.51
N ASP A 284 -24.81 10.50 11.32
CA ASP A 284 -25.37 9.67 10.26
C ASP A 284 -24.99 10.23 8.87
N VAL A 285 -24.50 9.35 7.99
CA VAL A 285 -24.03 9.66 6.64
C VAL A 285 -24.87 8.97 5.56
N ILE A 286 -25.84 8.15 5.96
CA ILE A 286 -26.72 7.47 5.02
C ILE A 286 -28.08 8.17 5.10
N SER A 287 -28.53 8.68 3.97
CA SER A 287 -29.86 9.26 3.78
C SER A 287 -30.62 8.54 2.69
N VAL A 288 -31.94 8.68 2.69
CA VAL A 288 -32.80 8.16 1.62
C VAL A 288 -33.24 9.33 0.76
N THR A 289 -32.99 9.25 -0.53
CA THR A 289 -33.42 10.26 -1.49
C THR A 289 -34.95 10.21 -1.66
N GLY A 290 -35.55 11.28 -2.19
CA GLY A 290 -37.00 11.30 -2.48
C GLY A 290 -37.47 10.26 -3.49
N ARG A 291 -36.55 9.55 -4.15
CA ARG A 291 -36.81 8.41 -5.05
C ARG A 291 -36.67 7.03 -4.37
N GLY A 292 -36.31 7.00 -3.09
CA GLY A 292 -36.10 5.78 -2.34
C GLY A 292 -34.66 5.20 -2.40
N ASP A 293 -33.76 5.86 -3.13
CA ASP A 293 -32.37 5.44 -3.23
C ASP A 293 -31.59 5.80 -1.95
N ARG A 294 -30.65 4.95 -1.54
CA ARG A 294 -29.73 5.26 -0.42
C ARG A 294 -28.59 6.11 -0.94
N MET A 295 -28.40 7.26 -0.32
CA MET A 295 -27.29 8.17 -0.59
C MET A 295 -26.30 8.13 0.55
N LEU A 296 -25.02 7.92 0.25
CA LEU A 296 -23.91 7.99 1.21
C LEU A 296 -23.22 9.36 1.05
N ASP A 297 -23.28 10.18 2.09
CA ASP A 297 -22.61 11.48 2.14
C ASP A 297 -21.21 11.33 2.72
N LEU A 298 -20.20 11.26 1.85
CA LEU A 298 -18.80 11.14 2.23
C LEU A 298 -18.22 12.45 2.78
N THR A 299 -18.87 13.60 2.57
CA THR A 299 -18.38 14.90 3.08
C THR A 299 -18.45 14.94 4.60
N ARG A 300 -19.43 14.24 5.18
CA ARG A 300 -19.66 14.15 6.63
C ARG A 300 -19.13 12.87 7.25
N PHE A 301 -18.42 12.05 6.49
CA PHE A 301 -17.99 10.70 6.89
C PHE A 301 -17.11 10.68 8.15
N HIS A 302 -16.33 11.73 8.35
CA HIS A 302 -15.41 11.88 9.47
C HIS A 302 -16.00 12.63 10.67
N GLU A 303 -17.20 13.20 10.53
CA GLU A 303 -17.82 14.00 11.57
C GLU A 303 -18.25 13.14 12.76
N THR A 304 -17.93 13.64 13.95
CA THR A 304 -18.35 13.05 15.22
C THR A 304 -19.06 14.11 16.04
N ARG A 305 -19.91 13.68 16.96
CA ARG A 305 -20.58 14.55 17.94
C ARG A 305 -20.43 13.94 19.33
N GLU A 306 -20.31 14.78 20.33
CA GLU A 306 -20.36 14.41 21.74
C GLU A 306 -21.74 13.86 22.13
N ILE A 307 -21.81 12.95 23.10
CA ILE A 307 -23.02 12.25 23.55
C ILE A 307 -23.50 12.87 24.85
#